data_759057ba1b6dfc6345c27a00b99ba734
#
_entry.id   759057ba1b6dfc6345c27a00b99ba734
#
_cell.length_a   1.000
_cell.length_b   1.000
_cell.length_c   1.000
_cell.angle_alpha   90.00
_cell.angle_beta   90.00
_cell.angle_gamma   90.00
#
_symmetry.space_group_name_H-M   'P 1'
#
loop_
_entity.id
_entity.type
_entity.pdbx_description
1 polymer ?
#
loop_
_entity_poly.entity_id
_entity_poly.type
_entity_poly.pdbx_seq_one_letter_code
_entity_poly.pdbx_strand_id
1 'polypeptide(L)'
;MPVVEETYDIAVVGAGHAGCEAALAAARLGFETIMFTVSVDSIALMPCNPNIGGSSKGHLVRELDALGGEMGKNIDKTFIQSKMLNESKGPAVHSLRAQADKQQYTTEMRRVLENTDHLTIRQAEISDILTEASGSNSGRKKIVGVK
;
A
#
# COMPACT_ATOMS: atom_id res chain seq x y z
N MET A 1 -12.46 -19.70 -21.68
CA MET A 1 -13.00 -18.46 -21.09
C MET A 1 -12.59 -17.31 -22.00
N PRO A 2 -13.43 -16.32 -22.23
CA PRO A 2 -13.01 -15.14 -22.98
C PRO A 2 -11.88 -14.44 -22.21
N VAL A 3 -10.83 -14.05 -22.92
CA VAL A 3 -9.77 -13.19 -22.38
C VAL A 3 -10.31 -11.77 -22.42
N VAL A 4 -10.26 -11.07 -21.27
CA VAL A 4 -10.56 -9.63 -21.21
C VAL A 4 -9.22 -8.92 -21.15
N GLU A 5 -8.98 -8.04 -22.09
CA GLU A 5 -7.77 -7.22 -22.14
C GLU A 5 -8.14 -5.78 -21.78
N GLU A 6 -7.42 -5.24 -20.81
CA GLU A 6 -7.58 -3.86 -20.35
C GLU A 6 -6.20 -3.18 -20.29
N THR A 7 -6.16 -1.89 -20.49
CA THR A 7 -4.92 -1.12 -20.50
C THR A 7 -4.89 -0.15 -19.34
N TYR A 8 -3.79 -0.15 -18.61
CA TYR A 8 -3.48 0.75 -17.51
C TYR A 8 -2.04 1.22 -17.62
N ASP A 9 -1.71 2.35 -17.01
CA ASP A 9 -0.33 2.83 -16.95
C ASP A 9 0.49 2.04 -15.92
N ILE A 10 -0.13 1.71 -14.79
CA ILE A 10 0.53 1.03 -13.67
C ILE A 10 -0.34 -0.10 -13.15
N ALA A 11 0.27 -1.28 -12.96
CA ALA A 11 -0.33 -2.40 -12.26
C ALA A 11 0.39 -2.66 -10.94
N VAL A 12 -0.35 -2.67 -9.84
CA VAL A 12 0.14 -2.99 -8.49
C VAL A 12 -0.37 -4.37 -8.10
N VAL A 13 0.53 -5.29 -7.81
CA VAL A 13 0.20 -6.66 -7.44
C VAL A 13 0.33 -6.83 -5.93
N GLY A 14 -0.81 -7.02 -5.26
CA GLY A 14 -0.91 -7.13 -3.82
C GLY A 14 -1.37 -5.86 -3.12
N ALA A 15 -2.35 -5.99 -2.22
CA ALA A 15 -2.95 -4.91 -1.46
C ALA A 15 -2.55 -4.91 0.03
N GLY A 16 -1.32 -5.29 0.34
CA GLY A 16 -0.70 -5.01 1.64
C GLY A 16 -0.37 -3.52 1.79
N HIS A 17 0.20 -3.11 2.92
CA HIS A 17 0.48 -1.69 3.19
C HIS A 17 1.30 -1.04 2.06
N ALA A 18 2.36 -1.70 1.59
CA ALA A 18 3.20 -1.18 0.50
C ALA A 18 2.43 -1.05 -0.81
N GLY A 19 1.57 -2.03 -1.15
CA GLY A 19 0.74 -1.96 -2.35
C GLY A 19 -0.30 -0.85 -2.29
N CYS A 20 -0.95 -0.65 -1.14
CA CYS A 20 -1.87 0.46 -0.94
C CYS A 20 -1.19 1.82 -1.16
N GLU A 21 -0.02 2.02 -0.56
CA GLU A 21 0.74 3.28 -0.73
C GLU A 21 1.21 3.48 -2.17
N ALA A 22 1.70 2.43 -2.83
CA ALA A 22 2.13 2.50 -4.23
C ALA A 22 0.96 2.84 -5.17
N ALA A 23 -0.20 2.19 -4.98
CA ALA A 23 -1.38 2.43 -5.79
C ALA A 23 -1.93 3.86 -5.59
N LEU A 24 -2.01 4.32 -4.33
CA LEU A 24 -2.44 5.69 -4.03
C LEU A 24 -1.47 6.73 -4.60
N ALA A 25 -0.16 6.51 -4.48
CA ALA A 25 0.83 7.42 -5.04
C ALA A 25 0.71 7.53 -6.56
N ALA A 26 0.59 6.40 -7.26
CA ALA A 26 0.44 6.37 -8.71
C ALA A 26 -0.84 7.07 -9.18
N ALA A 27 -1.98 6.73 -8.57
CA ALA A 27 -3.26 7.32 -8.90
C ALA A 27 -3.32 8.84 -8.64
N ARG A 28 -2.77 9.29 -7.51
CA ARG A 28 -2.68 10.71 -7.15
C ARG A 28 -1.76 11.52 -8.08
N LEU A 29 -0.83 10.87 -8.75
CA LEU A 29 -0.02 11.47 -9.82
C LEU A 29 -0.75 11.49 -11.17
N GLY A 30 -1.98 10.96 -11.25
CA GLY A 30 -2.80 10.97 -12.45
C GLY A 30 -2.59 9.79 -13.39
N PHE A 31 -1.91 8.73 -12.95
CA PHE A 31 -1.76 7.51 -13.74
C PHE A 31 -2.98 6.60 -13.58
N GLU A 32 -3.51 6.08 -14.68
CA GLU A 32 -4.52 5.03 -14.65
C GLU A 32 -3.91 3.77 -14.03
N THR A 33 -4.32 3.49 -12.81
CA THR A 33 -3.70 2.48 -11.97
C THR A 33 -4.68 1.36 -11.65
N ILE A 34 -4.23 0.11 -11.77
CA ILE A 34 -4.97 -1.06 -11.30
C ILE A 34 -4.22 -1.74 -10.17
N MET A 35 -4.93 -2.06 -9.09
CA MET A 35 -4.39 -2.82 -7.96
C MET A 35 -5.09 -4.19 -7.86
N PHE A 36 -4.31 -5.26 -7.86
CA PHE A 36 -4.79 -6.62 -7.71
C PHE A 36 -4.62 -7.13 -6.30
N THR A 37 -5.64 -7.83 -5.81
CA THR A 37 -5.59 -8.54 -4.53
C THR A 37 -6.35 -9.86 -4.62
N VAL A 38 -5.89 -10.87 -3.90
CA VAL A 38 -6.60 -12.15 -3.81
C VAL A 38 -7.89 -12.05 -2.98
N SER A 39 -7.97 -11.06 -2.08
CA SER A 39 -9.17 -10.76 -1.31
C SER A 39 -9.23 -9.28 -0.97
N VAL A 40 -10.35 -8.64 -1.27
CA VAL A 40 -10.58 -7.23 -0.91
C VAL A 40 -10.72 -7.05 0.61
N ASP A 41 -11.10 -8.08 1.33
CA ASP A 41 -11.22 -8.05 2.79
C ASP A 41 -9.86 -8.10 3.50
N SER A 42 -8.78 -8.42 2.77
CA SER A 42 -7.41 -8.45 3.26
C SER A 42 -6.59 -7.19 2.92
N ILE A 43 -7.22 -6.17 2.34
CA ILE A 43 -6.56 -4.90 2.05
C ILE A 43 -6.03 -4.29 3.35
N ALA A 44 -4.74 -3.91 3.35
CA ALA A 44 -4.03 -3.33 4.49
C ALA A 44 -4.17 -4.14 5.79
N LEU A 45 -4.27 -5.46 5.67
CA LEU A 45 -4.46 -6.35 6.82
C LEU A 45 -3.29 -6.26 7.80
N MET A 46 -3.62 -6.18 9.09
CA MET A 46 -2.67 -6.23 10.20
C MET A 46 -2.74 -7.61 10.91
N PRO A 47 -2.03 -8.65 10.42
CA PRO A 47 -2.20 -10.02 10.93
C PRO A 47 -1.69 -10.21 12.35
N CYS A 48 -0.67 -9.45 12.75
CA CYS A 48 -0.07 -9.51 14.08
C CYS A 48 -0.62 -8.41 15.00
N ASN A 49 0.25 -7.80 15.81
CA ASN A 49 -0.11 -6.66 16.63
C ASN A 49 -0.41 -5.44 15.77
N PRO A 50 -1.59 -4.83 15.90
CA PRO A 50 -2.01 -3.73 15.06
C PRO A 50 -1.38 -2.41 15.49
N ASN A 51 -0.05 -2.31 15.36
CA ASN A 51 0.70 -1.13 15.77
C ASN A 51 1.38 -0.47 14.58
N ILE A 52 1.22 0.85 14.50
CA ILE A 52 1.95 1.71 13.57
C ILE A 52 2.95 2.54 14.37
N GLY A 53 4.18 2.65 13.86
CA GLY A 53 5.26 3.37 14.54
C GLY A 53 6.12 2.48 15.44
N GLY A 54 6.67 3.06 16.51
CA GLY A 54 7.63 2.41 17.42
C GLY A 54 9.07 2.62 17.00
N SER A 55 10.00 2.02 17.78
CA SER A 55 11.44 2.34 17.72
C SER A 55 12.11 2.06 16.36
N SER A 56 11.59 1.12 15.58
CA SER A 56 12.19 0.72 14.30
C SER A 56 11.40 1.19 13.08
N LYS A 57 10.18 1.67 13.26
CA LYS A 57 9.25 1.97 12.15
C LYS A 57 8.72 3.41 12.18
N GLY A 58 8.77 4.08 13.32
CA GLY A 58 8.16 5.41 13.48
C GLY A 58 8.73 6.46 12.54
N HIS A 59 10.03 6.45 12.28
CA HIS A 59 10.67 7.36 11.33
C HIS A 59 10.24 7.07 9.88
N LEU A 60 10.14 5.80 9.49
CA LEU A 60 9.68 5.42 8.15
C LEU A 60 8.23 5.86 7.89
N VAL A 61 7.35 5.74 8.89
CA VAL A 61 5.97 6.22 8.78
C VAL A 61 5.92 7.74 8.62
N ARG A 62 6.76 8.49 9.34
CA ARG A 62 6.87 9.95 9.21
C ARG A 62 7.42 10.39 7.86
N GLU A 63 8.42 9.68 7.33
CA GLU A 63 8.96 9.93 6.00
C GLU A 63 7.89 9.67 4.93
N LEU A 64 7.15 8.57 5.06
CA LEU A 64 6.04 8.24 4.17
C LEU A 64 4.94 9.31 4.23
N ASP A 65 4.56 9.75 5.43
CA ASP A 65 3.57 10.81 5.64
C ASP A 65 4.01 12.14 5.02
N ALA A 66 5.29 12.51 5.17
CA ALA A 66 5.87 13.70 4.57
C ALA A 66 5.83 13.68 3.02
N LEU A 67 5.82 12.49 2.41
CA LEU A 67 5.64 12.28 0.97
C LEU A 67 4.16 12.21 0.54
N GLY A 68 3.22 12.41 1.47
CA GLY A 68 1.78 12.37 1.20
C GLY A 68 1.14 11.00 1.33
N GLY A 69 1.83 10.03 1.95
CA GLY A 69 1.31 8.69 2.21
C GLY A 69 0.04 8.66 3.05
N GLU A 70 -0.65 7.53 3.04
CA GLU A 70 -1.96 7.38 3.69
C GLU A 70 -1.88 6.70 5.05
N MET A 71 -0.84 5.92 5.32
CA MET A 71 -0.72 5.15 6.56
C MET A 71 -0.81 6.02 7.82
N GLY A 72 -0.14 7.18 7.85
CA GLY A 72 -0.19 8.13 8.95
C GLY A 72 -1.59 8.68 9.16
N LYS A 73 -2.23 9.12 8.09
CA LYS A 73 -3.61 9.65 8.12
C LYS A 73 -4.62 8.61 8.55
N ASN A 74 -4.45 7.37 8.09
CA ASN A 74 -5.34 6.27 8.42
C ASN A 74 -5.22 5.87 9.89
N ILE A 75 -3.99 5.77 10.43
CA ILE A 75 -3.81 5.46 11.85
C ILE A 75 -4.37 6.57 12.75
N ASP A 76 -4.24 7.84 12.36
CA ASP A 76 -4.78 8.96 13.14
C ASP A 76 -6.32 8.92 13.28
N LYS A 77 -7.01 8.31 12.32
CA LYS A 77 -8.47 8.10 12.37
C LYS A 77 -8.89 6.85 13.15
N THR A 78 -8.00 5.87 13.27
CA THR A 78 -8.37 4.50 13.68
C THR A 78 -7.59 3.99 14.89
N PHE A 79 -6.74 4.83 15.52
CA PHE A 79 -6.02 4.41 16.71
C PHE A 79 -6.95 4.33 17.93
N ILE A 80 -6.71 3.31 18.76
CA ILE A 80 -7.37 3.15 20.08
C ILE A 80 -6.47 3.59 21.22
N GLN A 81 -5.15 3.57 21.00
CA GLN A 81 -4.17 4.03 21.97
C GLN A 81 -2.92 4.57 21.26
N SER A 82 -2.43 5.67 21.73
CA SER A 82 -1.14 6.23 21.33
C SER A 82 -0.23 6.37 22.55
N LYS A 83 1.02 5.92 22.42
CA LYS A 83 1.99 5.95 23.51
C LYS A 83 3.39 6.30 23.00
N MET A 84 4.06 7.17 23.73
CA MET A 84 5.50 7.39 23.55
C MET A 84 6.28 6.26 24.20
N LEU A 85 7.21 5.67 23.45
CA LEU A 85 8.14 4.65 23.93
C LEU A 85 9.48 5.27 24.28
N ASN A 86 10.22 4.62 25.19
CA ASN A 86 11.59 4.98 25.56
C ASN A 86 11.74 6.37 26.21
N GLU A 87 10.70 6.92 26.83
CA GLU A 87 10.75 8.22 27.49
C GLU A 87 11.88 8.34 28.53
N SER A 88 12.21 7.24 29.20
CA SER A 88 13.31 7.19 30.18
C SER A 88 14.72 7.14 29.56
N LYS A 89 14.84 6.99 28.23
CA LYS A 89 16.12 6.78 27.53
C LYS A 89 16.63 7.99 26.78
N GLY A 90 15.97 9.12 26.92
CA GLY A 90 16.34 10.38 26.27
C GLY A 90 15.67 10.60 24.90
N PRO A 91 15.64 11.87 24.43
CA PRO A 91 14.82 12.29 23.29
C PRO A 91 15.18 11.61 21.97
N ALA A 92 16.44 11.24 21.78
CA ALA A 92 16.94 10.65 20.53
C ALA A 92 16.30 9.30 20.20
N VAL A 93 15.77 8.59 21.20
CA VAL A 93 15.13 7.27 21.04
C VAL A 93 13.63 7.28 21.36
N HIS A 94 13.06 8.46 21.60
CA HIS A 94 11.62 8.60 21.76
C HIS A 94 10.91 8.18 20.47
N SER A 95 9.94 7.29 20.60
CA SER A 95 9.24 6.73 19.45
C SER A 95 7.75 6.62 19.73
N LEU A 96 6.97 7.32 18.94
CA LEU A 96 5.51 7.23 19.00
C LEU A 96 5.06 5.87 18.43
N ARG A 97 4.19 5.18 19.17
CA ARG A 97 3.52 3.98 18.73
C ARG A 97 2.02 4.14 18.91
N ALA A 98 1.27 3.97 17.84
CA ALA A 98 -0.18 3.94 17.85
C ALA A 98 -0.68 2.52 17.65
N GLN A 99 -1.60 2.09 18.50
CA GLN A 99 -2.32 0.82 18.36
C GLN A 99 -3.62 1.09 17.63
N ALA A 100 -3.83 0.39 16.51
CA ALA A 100 -5.01 0.52 15.68
C ALA A 100 -6.14 -0.43 16.13
N ASP A 101 -7.39 0.00 15.90
CA ASP A 101 -8.48 -0.93 15.68
C ASP A 101 -8.25 -1.58 14.29
N LYS A 102 -7.99 -2.89 14.26
CA LYS A 102 -7.66 -3.63 13.03
C LYS A 102 -8.75 -3.49 11.97
N GLN A 103 -9.99 -3.62 12.38
CA GLN A 103 -11.13 -3.64 11.46
C GLN A 103 -11.39 -2.24 10.91
N GLN A 104 -11.37 -1.24 11.77
CA GLN A 104 -11.54 0.15 11.35
C GLN A 104 -10.40 0.59 10.42
N TYR A 105 -9.15 0.21 10.72
CA TYR A 105 -8.00 0.55 9.89
C TYR A 105 -8.13 -0.03 8.47
N THR A 106 -8.49 -1.31 8.37
CA THR A 106 -8.70 -1.99 7.08
C THR A 106 -9.86 -1.37 6.31
N THR A 107 -10.99 -1.13 7.00
CA THR A 107 -12.18 -0.51 6.41
C THR A 107 -11.90 0.90 5.90
N GLU A 108 -11.21 1.72 6.68
CA GLU A 108 -10.87 3.09 6.28
C GLU A 108 -9.88 3.12 5.11
N MET A 109 -8.84 2.26 5.12
CA MET A 109 -7.91 2.17 4.00
C MET A 109 -8.63 1.76 2.72
N ARG A 110 -9.49 0.74 2.79
CA ARG A 110 -10.30 0.31 1.66
C ARG A 110 -11.19 1.45 1.14
N ARG A 111 -11.85 2.18 2.03
CA ARG A 111 -12.68 3.34 1.68
C ARG A 111 -11.88 4.41 0.94
N VAL A 112 -10.66 4.70 1.38
CA VAL A 112 -9.78 5.66 0.71
C VAL A 112 -9.42 5.18 -0.69
N LEU A 113 -9.01 3.92 -0.83
CA LEU A 113 -8.64 3.34 -2.12
C LEU A 113 -9.80 3.34 -3.11
N GLU A 114 -10.99 2.91 -2.67
CA GLU A 114 -12.21 2.84 -3.51
C GLU A 114 -12.72 4.23 -3.95
N ASN A 115 -12.37 5.29 -3.21
CA ASN A 115 -12.77 6.67 -3.54
C ASN A 115 -11.62 7.51 -4.14
N THR A 116 -10.53 6.88 -4.54
CA THR A 116 -9.41 7.56 -5.20
C THR A 116 -9.61 7.52 -6.71
N ASP A 117 -9.61 8.69 -7.34
CA ASP A 117 -9.67 8.80 -8.80
C ASP A 117 -8.47 8.10 -9.45
N HIS A 118 -8.64 7.59 -10.66
CA HIS A 118 -7.63 6.84 -11.42
C HIS A 118 -7.16 5.53 -10.77
N LEU A 119 -7.90 5.00 -9.78
CA LEU A 119 -7.57 3.74 -9.14
C LEU A 119 -8.68 2.70 -9.30
N THR A 120 -8.35 1.60 -9.95
CA THR A 120 -9.22 0.42 -10.05
C THR A 120 -8.70 -0.67 -9.12
N ILE A 121 -9.58 -1.24 -8.30
CA ILE A 121 -9.25 -2.40 -7.46
C ILE A 121 -9.89 -3.64 -8.09
N ARG A 122 -9.09 -4.70 -8.25
CA ARG A 122 -9.59 -5.96 -8.79
C ARG A 122 -9.19 -7.14 -7.89
N GLN A 123 -10.20 -7.90 -7.50
CA GLN A 123 -9.96 -9.16 -6.81
C GLN A 123 -9.62 -10.24 -7.85
N ALA A 124 -8.34 -10.54 -7.95
CA ALA A 124 -7.80 -11.57 -8.83
C ALA A 124 -6.43 -12.02 -8.37
N GLU A 125 -6.08 -13.25 -8.70
CA GLU A 125 -4.72 -13.79 -8.56
C GLU A 125 -3.94 -13.52 -9.84
N ILE A 126 -2.76 -12.96 -9.72
CA ILE A 126 -1.83 -12.79 -10.84
C ILE A 126 -0.97 -14.04 -10.97
N SER A 127 -1.12 -14.75 -12.06
CA SER A 127 -0.41 -16.01 -12.32
C SER A 127 0.89 -15.83 -13.08
N ASP A 128 1.05 -14.73 -13.83
CA ASP A 128 2.22 -14.54 -14.68
C ASP A 128 2.50 -13.06 -14.96
N ILE A 129 3.75 -12.75 -15.33
CA ILE A 129 4.20 -11.45 -15.83
C ILE A 129 4.50 -11.59 -17.31
N LEU A 130 3.77 -10.87 -18.14
CA LEU A 130 3.94 -10.91 -19.58
C LEU A 130 5.14 -10.04 -19.99
N THR A 131 6.04 -10.60 -20.77
CA THR A 131 7.25 -9.91 -21.20
C THR A 131 7.48 -10.08 -22.69
N GLU A 132 8.05 -9.04 -23.32
CA GLU A 132 8.53 -9.04 -24.69
C GLU A 132 10.06 -8.89 -24.74
N ALA A 133 10.67 -9.35 -25.83
CA ALA A 133 12.09 -9.11 -26.07
C ALA A 133 12.32 -7.60 -26.28
N SER A 134 13.19 -7.00 -25.48
CA SER A 134 13.63 -5.63 -25.74
C SER A 134 14.52 -5.62 -26.98
N GLY A 135 14.19 -4.84 -28.00
CA GLY A 135 14.85 -4.79 -29.30
C GLY A 135 16.34 -4.34 -29.31
N SER A 136 16.93 -4.13 -28.16
CA SER A 136 18.37 -3.92 -28.01
C SER A 136 19.04 -5.25 -27.56
N ASN A 137 20.20 -5.57 -28.10
CA ASN A 137 21.03 -6.77 -27.87
C ASN A 137 21.46 -7.02 -26.40
N SER A 138 20.70 -6.48 -25.40
CA SER A 138 21.08 -6.43 -23.98
C SER A 138 20.56 -7.61 -23.14
N GLY A 139 19.86 -8.59 -23.73
CA GLY A 139 19.23 -9.69 -22.97
C GLY A 139 18.12 -9.25 -21.99
N ARG A 140 17.74 -7.96 -21.99
CA ARG A 140 16.68 -7.41 -21.16
C ARG A 140 15.31 -7.71 -21.77
N LYS A 141 14.33 -7.98 -20.90
CA LYS A 141 12.91 -8.12 -21.28
C LYS A 141 12.15 -6.87 -20.88
N LYS A 142 11.19 -6.47 -21.71
CA LYS A 142 10.24 -5.39 -21.38
C LYS A 142 8.98 -6.05 -20.80
N ILE A 143 8.53 -5.59 -19.64
CA ILE A 143 7.24 -5.99 -19.08
C ILE A 143 6.16 -5.29 -19.89
N VAL A 144 5.17 -6.06 -20.33
CA VAL A 144 4.04 -5.56 -21.15
C VAL A 144 2.69 -5.81 -20.50
N GLY A 145 2.64 -6.59 -19.42
CA GLY A 145 1.40 -6.84 -18.70
C GLY A 145 1.52 -7.90 -17.62
N VAL A 146 0.39 -8.20 -17.03
CA VAL A 146 0.20 -9.29 -16.06
C VAL A 146 -1.00 -10.14 -16.47
N LYS A 147 -1.00 -11.39 -16.01
CA LYS A 147 -2.08 -12.36 -16.31
C LYS A 147 -2.63 -12.93 -15.01
#